data_c61ce42100920b49ca18e8e21ce624d7
#
_entry.id   c61ce42100920b49ca18e8e21ce624d7
#
_cell.length_a   1.000
_cell.length_b   1.000
_cell.length_c   1.000
_cell.angle_alpha   90.00
_cell.angle_beta   90.00
_cell.angle_gamma   90.00
#
_symmetry.space_group_name_H-M   'P 1'
#
loop_
_entity.id
_entity.type
_entity.pdbx_description
1 polymer ?
#
loop_
_entity_poly.entity_id
_entity_poly.type
_entity_poly.pdbx_seq_one_letter_code
_entity_poly.pdbx_strand_id
1 'polypeptide(L)'
;SRSGRMSPETHMRIGIVYACAGFLSLVLINGIITFMLTPGQGLATGNVWLGFFNPTYWPSVVVRLGICLILAGMFALFTAPRIASAEARHIAVRVSGLWIILPFFLLLGGSVWYFMALPPDRQEAVLSRTSDIHPFLITYGWMLPVVFLAGVVAFVRAERLRKPLSIVILCSGLLLVGSFEWVRETARRPWVAEGYMYSNGMSVAQDARAKAGGIASVSGWVRTLDAVESGSLKLEAPLADGLSKGSMLFALQCNVCHGLGGPRIDIIPRVRRLTRYGLEAQLQGQGTRLGYMPPLADRQALADYLERMGAQRQTIPSPEAQ
;
A
#
# COMPACT_ATOMS: atom_id res chain seq x y z
N SER A 1 -16.72 23.29 -28.66
CA SER A 1 -15.60 22.55 -28.11
C SER A 1 -14.29 23.04 -28.74
N ARG A 2 -13.25 23.28 -27.92
CA ARG A 2 -11.93 23.76 -28.40
C ARG A 2 -11.16 22.75 -29.28
N SER A 3 -11.65 21.52 -29.44
CA SER A 3 -11.01 20.46 -30.23
C SER A 3 -10.99 20.71 -31.75
N GLY A 4 -11.77 21.66 -32.28
CA GLY A 4 -11.79 21.97 -33.67
C GLY A 4 -10.63 22.88 -34.17
N ARG A 5 -9.68 23.25 -33.31
CA ARG A 5 -8.57 24.17 -33.66
C ARG A 5 -7.19 23.50 -33.82
N MET A 6 -7.05 22.21 -33.49
CA MET A 6 -5.78 21.49 -33.67
C MET A 6 -5.83 20.55 -34.86
N SER A 7 -4.75 20.52 -35.66
CA SER A 7 -4.62 19.53 -36.73
C SER A 7 -4.50 18.09 -36.11
N PRO A 8 -4.98 17.05 -36.80
CA PRO A 8 -4.82 15.66 -36.36
C PRO A 8 -3.36 15.28 -36.06
N GLU A 9 -2.42 15.81 -36.83
CA GLU A 9 -0.98 15.58 -36.64
C GLU A 9 -0.46 16.18 -35.33
N THR A 10 -0.85 17.42 -35.03
CA THR A 10 -0.48 18.09 -33.79
C THR A 10 -1.06 17.34 -32.59
N HIS A 11 -2.31 16.88 -32.69
CA HIS A 11 -2.95 16.08 -31.66
C HIS A 11 -2.19 14.74 -31.40
N MET A 12 -1.79 14.07 -32.48
CA MET A 12 -1.02 12.82 -32.40
C MET A 12 0.36 13.06 -31.75
N ARG A 13 1.08 14.12 -32.17
CA ARG A 13 2.40 14.45 -31.56
C ARG A 13 2.31 14.72 -30.05
N ILE A 14 1.30 15.48 -29.63
CA ILE A 14 1.06 15.72 -28.20
C ILE A 14 0.75 14.41 -27.47
N GLY A 15 -0.06 13.53 -28.08
CA GLY A 15 -0.35 12.21 -27.52
C GLY A 15 0.89 11.33 -27.34
N ILE A 16 1.79 11.33 -28.32
CA ILE A 16 3.06 10.58 -28.23
C ILE A 16 3.95 11.15 -27.12
N VAL A 17 4.12 12.47 -27.05
CA VAL A 17 4.91 13.11 -25.98
C VAL A 17 4.34 12.77 -24.61
N TYR A 18 3.02 12.83 -24.45
CA TYR A 18 2.33 12.46 -23.21
C TYR A 18 2.57 10.98 -22.84
N ALA A 19 2.47 10.08 -23.81
CA ALA A 19 2.70 8.66 -23.60
C ALA A 19 4.16 8.36 -23.18
N CYS A 20 5.14 9.00 -23.86
CA CYS A 20 6.56 8.88 -23.50
C CYS A 20 6.84 9.41 -22.09
N ALA A 21 6.31 10.59 -21.74
CA ALA A 21 6.46 11.18 -20.41
C ALA A 21 5.83 10.31 -19.33
N GLY A 22 4.64 9.76 -19.59
CA GLY A 22 3.96 8.82 -18.68
C GLY A 22 4.74 7.53 -18.48
N PHE A 23 5.30 6.95 -19.55
CA PHE A 23 6.14 5.77 -19.46
C PHE A 23 7.43 6.04 -18.67
N LEU A 24 8.11 7.16 -18.95
CA LEU A 24 9.30 7.57 -18.21
C LEU A 24 8.99 7.75 -16.72
N SER A 25 7.88 8.39 -16.41
CA SER A 25 7.42 8.58 -15.03
C SER A 25 7.17 7.22 -14.32
N LEU A 26 6.52 6.27 -15.00
CA LEU A 26 6.32 4.91 -14.48
C LEU A 26 7.66 4.22 -14.17
N VAL A 27 8.62 4.30 -15.07
CA VAL A 27 9.95 3.70 -14.92
C VAL A 27 10.69 4.32 -13.73
N LEU A 28 10.69 5.66 -13.60
CA LEU A 28 11.39 6.37 -12.53
C LEU A 28 10.77 6.11 -11.16
N ILE A 29 9.45 6.26 -11.03
CA ILE A 29 8.79 6.06 -9.72
C ILE A 29 8.85 4.61 -9.26
N ASN A 30 8.90 3.67 -10.20
CA ASN A 30 8.99 2.26 -9.90
C ASN A 30 10.28 1.90 -9.16
N GLY A 31 11.40 2.56 -9.47
CA GLY A 31 12.66 2.37 -8.74
C GLY A 31 12.53 2.72 -7.26
N ILE A 32 11.81 3.79 -6.93
CA ILE A 32 11.56 4.20 -5.54
C ILE A 32 10.62 3.21 -4.83
N ILE A 33 9.53 2.83 -5.47
CA ILE A 33 8.51 1.95 -4.87
C ILE A 33 9.07 0.56 -4.58
N THR A 34 9.85 0.01 -5.50
CA THR A 34 10.44 -1.32 -5.34
C THR A 34 11.61 -1.34 -4.37
N PHE A 35 12.41 -0.25 -4.31
CA PHE A 35 13.46 -0.09 -3.31
C PHE A 35 12.94 -0.23 -1.88
N MET A 36 11.74 0.26 -1.60
CA MET A 36 11.16 0.15 -0.26
C MET A 36 10.92 -1.31 0.16
N LEU A 37 10.59 -2.18 -0.78
CA LEU A 37 10.30 -3.59 -0.53
C LEU A 37 11.54 -4.48 -0.64
N THR A 38 12.43 -4.18 -1.57
CA THR A 38 13.65 -4.96 -1.84
C THR A 38 14.80 -4.04 -2.18
N PRO A 39 15.44 -3.39 -1.20
CA PRO A 39 16.52 -2.42 -1.45
C PRO A 39 17.76 -3.02 -2.11
N GLY A 40 17.87 -4.36 -2.18
CA GLY A 40 19.00 -5.06 -2.75
C GLY A 40 20.31 -4.69 -2.03
N GLN A 41 21.39 -4.58 -2.80
CA GLN A 41 22.70 -4.19 -2.26
C GLN A 41 22.90 -2.67 -2.15
N GLY A 42 21.91 -1.87 -2.57
CA GLY A 42 22.01 -0.42 -2.59
C GLY A 42 22.33 0.18 -1.22
N LEU A 43 21.67 -0.33 -0.15
CA LEU A 43 21.91 0.14 1.22
C LEU A 43 23.28 -0.26 1.76
N ALA A 44 23.74 -1.48 1.47
CA ALA A 44 25.02 -1.98 1.97
C ALA A 44 26.22 -1.31 1.29
N THR A 45 26.09 -0.97 0.02
CA THR A 45 27.18 -0.41 -0.80
C THR A 45 27.14 1.11 -0.90
N GLY A 46 26.01 1.75 -0.54
CA GLY A 46 25.75 3.17 -0.80
C GLY A 46 25.56 3.50 -2.29
N ASN A 47 25.48 2.49 -3.16
CA ASN A 47 25.33 2.70 -4.60
C ASN A 47 23.84 2.87 -4.96
N VAL A 48 23.47 4.08 -5.36
CA VAL A 48 22.09 4.46 -5.70
C VAL A 48 21.53 3.61 -6.86
N TRP A 49 22.36 3.24 -7.84
CA TRP A 49 21.92 2.45 -8.98
C TRP A 49 21.59 1.00 -8.62
N LEU A 50 22.36 0.39 -7.69
CA LEU A 50 22.03 -0.94 -7.16
C LEU A 50 20.74 -0.95 -6.34
N GLY A 51 20.41 0.17 -5.69
CA GLY A 51 19.13 0.34 -5.03
C GLY A 51 17.99 0.61 -6.01
N PHE A 52 18.22 1.43 -7.03
CA PHE A 52 17.23 1.76 -8.04
C PHE A 52 16.85 0.54 -8.88
N PHE A 53 17.84 -0.18 -9.41
CA PHE A 53 17.64 -1.42 -10.17
C PHE A 53 17.67 -2.67 -9.26
N ASN A 54 16.94 -2.60 -8.15
CA ASN A 54 16.80 -3.67 -7.18
C ASN A 54 16.13 -4.93 -7.78
N PRO A 55 16.17 -6.09 -7.07
CA PRO A 55 15.68 -7.36 -7.62
C PRO A 55 14.23 -7.35 -8.14
N THR A 56 13.35 -6.57 -7.55
CA THR A 56 11.93 -6.50 -7.96
C THR A 56 11.64 -5.37 -8.96
N TYR A 57 12.63 -4.59 -9.37
CA TYR A 57 12.43 -3.45 -10.27
C TYR A 57 11.80 -3.85 -11.61
N TRP A 58 12.48 -4.71 -12.37
CA TRP A 58 12.00 -5.10 -13.70
C TRP A 58 10.69 -5.86 -13.70
N PRO A 59 10.48 -6.88 -12.83
CA PRO A 59 9.19 -7.54 -12.77
C PRO A 59 8.06 -6.57 -12.40
N SER A 60 8.32 -5.59 -11.51
CA SER A 60 7.33 -4.56 -11.17
C SER A 60 7.01 -3.63 -12.35
N VAL A 61 8.00 -3.23 -13.16
CA VAL A 61 7.77 -2.45 -14.39
C VAL A 61 6.87 -3.22 -15.35
N VAL A 62 7.12 -4.53 -15.55
CA VAL A 62 6.31 -5.38 -16.44
C VAL A 62 4.86 -5.49 -15.95
N VAL A 63 4.65 -5.75 -14.64
CA VAL A 63 3.31 -5.81 -14.04
C VAL A 63 2.57 -4.49 -14.22
N ARG A 64 3.21 -3.37 -13.89
CA ARG A 64 2.58 -2.04 -13.95
C ARG A 64 2.30 -1.61 -15.38
N LEU A 65 3.16 -1.95 -16.33
CA LEU A 65 2.88 -1.74 -17.74
C LEU A 65 1.64 -2.52 -18.17
N GLY A 66 1.56 -3.80 -17.80
CA GLY A 66 0.38 -4.63 -18.05
C GLY A 66 -0.89 -4.01 -17.46
N ILE A 67 -0.85 -3.59 -16.21
CA ILE A 67 -1.95 -2.87 -15.53
C ILE A 67 -2.36 -1.61 -16.29
N CYS A 68 -1.42 -0.75 -16.64
CA CYS A 68 -1.72 0.51 -17.33
C CYS A 68 -2.41 0.27 -18.68
N LEU A 69 -1.94 -0.69 -19.46
CA LEU A 69 -2.52 -1.03 -20.76
C LEU A 69 -3.91 -1.65 -20.62
N ILE A 70 -4.11 -2.54 -19.65
CA ILE A 70 -5.43 -3.12 -19.34
C ILE A 70 -6.42 -2.04 -18.92
N LEU A 71 -6.04 -1.15 -18.01
CA LEU A 71 -6.90 -0.05 -17.57
C LEU A 71 -7.23 0.91 -18.71
N ALA A 72 -6.28 1.19 -19.61
CA ALA A 72 -6.54 1.99 -20.81
C ALA A 72 -7.59 1.32 -21.71
N GLY A 73 -7.47 0.00 -21.95
CA GLY A 73 -8.47 -0.79 -22.66
C GLY A 73 -9.86 -0.75 -21.99
N MET A 74 -9.92 -0.91 -20.69
CA MET A 74 -11.17 -0.85 -19.91
C MET A 74 -11.82 0.54 -19.94
N PHE A 75 -11.01 1.60 -19.82
CA PHE A 75 -11.50 2.96 -19.94
C PHE A 75 -12.04 3.25 -21.34
N ALA A 76 -11.37 2.73 -22.38
CA ALA A 76 -11.87 2.81 -23.75
C ALA A 76 -13.21 2.07 -23.91
N LEU A 77 -13.39 0.87 -23.30
CA LEU A 77 -14.69 0.19 -23.24
C LEU A 77 -15.76 1.00 -22.52
N PHE A 78 -15.40 1.68 -21.44
CA PHE A 78 -16.34 2.55 -20.71
C PHE A 78 -16.79 3.76 -21.52
N THR A 79 -15.93 4.28 -22.40
CA THR A 79 -16.24 5.44 -23.26
C THR A 79 -16.87 5.04 -24.59
N ALA A 80 -16.65 3.83 -25.07
CA ALA A 80 -17.13 3.33 -26.36
C ALA A 80 -18.65 3.51 -26.60
N PRO A 81 -19.55 3.31 -25.62
CA PRO A 81 -20.99 3.51 -25.81
C PRO A 81 -21.41 4.94 -26.20
N ARG A 82 -20.49 5.93 -26.08
CA ARG A 82 -20.72 7.31 -26.49
C ARG A 82 -20.44 7.57 -27.97
N ILE A 83 -19.83 6.59 -28.67
CA ILE A 83 -19.53 6.70 -30.10
C ILE A 83 -20.83 6.53 -30.88
N ALA A 84 -21.20 7.56 -31.69
CA ALA A 84 -22.46 7.58 -32.43
C ALA A 84 -22.50 6.54 -33.55
N SER A 85 -21.41 6.42 -34.33
CA SER A 85 -21.30 5.43 -35.41
C SER A 85 -21.24 4.01 -34.84
N ALA A 86 -22.16 3.12 -35.26
CA ALA A 86 -22.18 1.73 -34.83
C ALA A 86 -20.92 0.96 -35.28
N GLU A 87 -20.45 1.22 -36.50
CA GLU A 87 -19.24 0.62 -37.03
C GLU A 87 -17.99 1.06 -36.27
N ALA A 88 -17.81 2.36 -36.05
CA ALA A 88 -16.68 2.89 -35.31
C ALA A 88 -16.69 2.38 -33.85
N ARG A 89 -17.88 2.29 -33.23
CA ARG A 89 -18.04 1.74 -31.90
C ARG A 89 -17.65 0.26 -31.85
N HIS A 90 -18.09 -0.55 -32.84
CA HIS A 90 -17.73 -1.96 -32.92
C HIS A 90 -16.21 -2.16 -33.02
N ILE A 91 -15.54 -1.40 -33.87
CA ILE A 91 -14.08 -1.44 -34.02
C ILE A 91 -13.40 -1.01 -32.70
N ALA A 92 -13.84 0.11 -32.10
CA ALA A 92 -13.29 0.60 -30.85
C ALA A 92 -13.39 -0.43 -29.71
N VAL A 93 -14.54 -1.13 -29.59
CA VAL A 93 -14.75 -2.16 -28.57
C VAL A 93 -13.82 -3.36 -28.81
N ARG A 94 -13.68 -3.84 -30.04
CA ARG A 94 -12.77 -4.95 -30.35
C ARG A 94 -11.31 -4.61 -30.09
N VAL A 95 -10.86 -3.44 -30.52
CA VAL A 95 -9.49 -2.96 -30.27
C VAL A 95 -9.25 -2.84 -28.75
N SER A 96 -10.21 -2.30 -28.00
CA SER A 96 -10.11 -2.23 -26.54
C SER A 96 -10.04 -3.61 -25.89
N GLY A 97 -10.76 -4.61 -26.43
CA GLY A 97 -10.64 -6.00 -26.00
C GLY A 97 -9.22 -6.55 -26.17
N LEU A 98 -8.56 -6.27 -27.29
CA LEU A 98 -7.16 -6.65 -27.51
C LEU A 98 -6.20 -5.95 -26.52
N TRP A 99 -6.47 -4.69 -26.18
CA TRP A 99 -5.71 -3.95 -25.16
C TRP A 99 -5.91 -4.48 -23.74
N ILE A 100 -6.85 -5.38 -23.52
CA ILE A 100 -6.99 -6.14 -22.28
C ILE A 100 -6.32 -7.51 -22.41
N ILE A 101 -6.59 -8.24 -23.49
CA ILE A 101 -6.12 -9.63 -23.67
C ILE A 101 -4.59 -9.69 -23.76
N LEU A 102 -3.97 -8.88 -24.62
CA LEU A 102 -2.53 -8.98 -24.86
C LEU A 102 -1.70 -8.57 -23.62
N PRO A 103 -1.97 -7.42 -22.97
CA PRO A 103 -1.24 -7.05 -21.76
C PRO A 103 -1.56 -7.93 -20.54
N PHE A 104 -2.64 -8.70 -20.58
CA PHE A 104 -2.94 -9.67 -19.52
C PHE A 104 -1.80 -10.67 -19.32
N PHE A 105 -1.15 -11.10 -20.39
CA PHE A 105 -0.01 -12.02 -20.28
C PHE A 105 1.23 -11.34 -19.67
N LEU A 106 1.41 -10.04 -19.91
CA LEU A 106 2.43 -9.25 -19.19
C LEU A 106 2.10 -9.17 -17.70
N LEU A 107 0.84 -8.92 -17.35
CA LEU A 107 0.39 -8.89 -15.97
C LEU A 107 0.61 -10.24 -15.28
N LEU A 108 0.16 -11.33 -15.89
CA LEU A 108 0.26 -12.67 -15.31
C LEU A 108 1.72 -13.11 -15.17
N GLY A 109 2.49 -13.09 -16.24
CA GLY A 109 3.90 -13.47 -16.22
C GLY A 109 4.74 -12.56 -15.34
N GLY A 110 4.48 -11.26 -15.39
CA GLY A 110 5.13 -10.27 -14.51
C GLY A 110 4.81 -10.50 -13.04
N SER A 111 3.57 -10.88 -12.68
CA SER A 111 3.19 -11.17 -11.30
C SER A 111 3.90 -12.40 -10.74
N VAL A 112 4.01 -13.45 -11.55
CA VAL A 112 4.80 -14.65 -11.17
C VAL A 112 6.26 -14.27 -10.99
N TRP A 113 6.86 -13.56 -11.94
CA TRP A 113 8.25 -13.10 -11.84
C TRP A 113 8.45 -12.20 -10.61
N TYR A 114 7.52 -11.26 -10.36
CA TYR A 114 7.59 -10.38 -9.20
C TYR A 114 7.59 -11.17 -7.89
N PHE A 115 6.69 -12.14 -7.76
CA PHE A 115 6.62 -13.01 -6.58
C PHE A 115 7.91 -13.82 -6.40
N MET A 116 8.47 -14.40 -7.47
CA MET A 116 9.72 -15.17 -7.42
C MET A 116 10.95 -14.29 -7.08
N ALA A 117 10.91 -13.01 -7.40
CA ALA A 117 11.98 -12.06 -7.09
C ALA A 117 11.93 -11.53 -5.65
N LEU A 118 10.86 -11.80 -4.89
CA LEU A 118 10.75 -11.43 -3.48
C LEU A 118 11.66 -12.29 -2.61
N PRO A 119 12.24 -11.74 -1.52
CA PRO A 119 12.88 -12.53 -0.48
C PRO A 119 11.93 -13.58 0.13
N PRO A 120 12.44 -14.72 0.63
CA PRO A 120 11.60 -15.83 1.14
C PRO A 120 10.62 -15.40 2.23
N ASP A 121 11.04 -14.54 3.16
CA ASP A 121 10.19 -14.00 4.23
C ASP A 121 9.04 -13.12 3.68
N ARG A 122 9.27 -12.41 2.57
CA ARG A 122 8.24 -11.63 1.88
C ARG A 122 7.29 -12.52 1.09
N GLN A 123 7.78 -13.60 0.49
CA GLN A 123 6.94 -14.62 -0.14
C GLN A 123 6.00 -15.27 0.89
N GLU A 124 6.52 -15.63 2.06
CA GLU A 124 5.73 -16.17 3.15
C GLU A 124 4.69 -15.15 3.65
N ALA A 125 5.05 -13.87 3.76
CA ALA A 125 4.14 -12.80 4.12
C ALA A 125 2.97 -12.67 3.14
N VAL A 126 3.24 -12.71 1.83
CA VAL A 126 2.21 -12.64 0.77
C VAL A 126 1.27 -13.83 0.84
N LEU A 127 1.79 -15.03 1.10
CA LEU A 127 0.99 -16.27 1.18
C LEU A 127 0.32 -16.47 2.55
N SER A 128 0.59 -15.59 3.51
CA SER A 128 0.03 -15.69 4.86
C SER A 128 -1.50 -15.57 4.83
N ARG A 129 -2.17 -16.34 5.72
CA ARG A 129 -3.62 -16.30 5.88
C ARG A 129 -4.07 -15.22 6.88
N THR A 130 -3.34 -14.11 6.96
CA THR A 130 -3.73 -12.98 7.80
C THR A 130 -4.91 -12.22 7.20
N SER A 131 -5.75 -11.63 8.06
CA SER A 131 -6.90 -10.82 7.63
C SER A 131 -6.51 -9.61 6.76
N ASP A 132 -5.25 -9.19 6.84
CA ASP A 132 -4.77 -7.99 6.16
C ASP A 132 -4.32 -8.26 4.72
N ILE A 133 -3.93 -9.49 4.39
CA ILE A 133 -3.41 -9.87 3.06
C ILE A 133 -4.34 -10.85 2.35
N HIS A 134 -4.75 -11.91 3.02
CA HIS A 134 -5.44 -13.04 2.41
C HIS A 134 -6.70 -12.68 1.59
N PRO A 135 -7.62 -11.83 2.08
CA PRO A 135 -8.81 -11.44 1.31
C PRO A 135 -8.45 -10.73 -0.01
N PHE A 136 -7.41 -9.90 0.02
CA PHE A 136 -6.98 -9.15 -1.16
C PHE A 136 -6.23 -10.04 -2.16
N LEU A 137 -5.44 -11.00 -1.68
CA LEU A 137 -4.80 -11.99 -2.55
C LEU A 137 -5.84 -12.86 -3.27
N ILE A 138 -6.89 -13.30 -2.56
CA ILE A 138 -8.01 -14.03 -3.15
C ILE A 138 -8.75 -13.15 -4.16
N THR A 139 -9.04 -11.90 -3.81
CA THR A 139 -9.71 -10.95 -4.72
C THR A 139 -8.89 -10.74 -5.98
N TYR A 140 -7.57 -10.56 -5.86
CA TYR A 140 -6.67 -10.47 -7.00
C TYR A 140 -6.76 -11.72 -7.90
N GLY A 141 -6.68 -12.91 -7.29
CA GLY A 141 -6.77 -14.18 -8.02
C GLY A 141 -8.08 -14.36 -8.78
N TRP A 142 -9.23 -13.96 -8.19
CA TRP A 142 -10.54 -14.04 -8.87
C TRP A 142 -10.72 -12.96 -9.93
N MET A 143 -10.13 -11.78 -9.75
CA MET A 143 -10.25 -10.70 -10.74
C MET A 143 -9.42 -10.97 -12.00
N LEU A 144 -8.36 -11.77 -11.94
CA LEU A 144 -7.57 -12.14 -13.12
C LEU A 144 -8.45 -12.80 -14.23
N PRO A 145 -9.14 -13.93 -14.00
CA PRO A 145 -9.98 -14.54 -15.03
C PRO A 145 -11.15 -13.63 -15.43
N VAL A 146 -11.73 -12.86 -14.50
CA VAL A 146 -12.82 -11.93 -14.81
C VAL A 146 -12.37 -10.87 -15.81
N VAL A 147 -11.22 -10.26 -15.59
CA VAL A 147 -10.63 -9.25 -16.47
C VAL A 147 -10.28 -9.83 -17.84
N PHE A 148 -9.66 -11.01 -17.88
CA PHE A 148 -9.35 -11.70 -19.13
C PHE A 148 -10.61 -12.01 -19.94
N LEU A 149 -11.60 -12.62 -19.32
CA LEU A 149 -12.88 -12.95 -19.97
C LEU A 149 -13.61 -11.71 -20.46
N ALA A 150 -13.56 -10.60 -19.70
CA ALA A 150 -14.12 -9.32 -20.15
C ALA A 150 -13.47 -8.82 -21.43
N GLY A 151 -12.14 -8.94 -21.56
CA GLY A 151 -11.39 -8.65 -22.79
C GLY A 151 -11.83 -9.54 -23.96
N VAL A 152 -11.95 -10.86 -23.72
CA VAL A 152 -12.38 -11.84 -24.73
C VAL A 152 -13.82 -11.52 -25.19
N VAL A 153 -14.74 -11.29 -24.26
CA VAL A 153 -16.13 -10.93 -24.59
C VAL A 153 -16.19 -9.64 -25.40
N ALA A 154 -15.43 -8.62 -25.03
CA ALA A 154 -15.35 -7.37 -25.77
C ALA A 154 -14.80 -7.57 -27.19
N PHE A 155 -13.82 -8.46 -27.36
CA PHE A 155 -13.24 -8.75 -28.66
C PHE A 155 -14.18 -9.57 -29.56
N VAL A 156 -14.79 -10.65 -29.01
CA VAL A 156 -15.59 -11.61 -29.79
C VAL A 156 -17.04 -11.14 -29.96
N ARG A 157 -17.63 -10.50 -28.97
CA ARG A 157 -19.04 -10.11 -28.88
C ARG A 157 -19.21 -8.61 -28.62
N ALA A 158 -18.54 -7.81 -29.47
CA ALA A 158 -18.53 -6.34 -29.31
C ALA A 158 -19.94 -5.72 -29.25
N GLU A 159 -20.92 -6.34 -29.92
CA GLU A 159 -22.32 -5.92 -29.95
C GLU A 159 -23.03 -6.07 -28.60
N ARG A 160 -22.52 -6.92 -27.72
CA ARG A 160 -23.09 -7.14 -26.38
C ARG A 160 -22.66 -6.10 -25.35
N LEU A 161 -21.67 -5.27 -25.68
CA LEU A 161 -21.19 -4.25 -24.75
C LEU A 161 -22.24 -3.16 -24.58
N ARG A 162 -22.84 -3.12 -23.39
CA ARG A 162 -23.75 -2.06 -22.93
C ARG A 162 -23.09 -1.26 -21.82
N LYS A 163 -23.56 -0.03 -21.63
CA LYS A 163 -23.01 0.87 -20.60
C LYS A 163 -22.92 0.25 -19.18
N PRO A 164 -23.93 -0.48 -18.66
CA PRO A 164 -23.78 -1.13 -17.34
C PRO A 164 -22.63 -2.14 -17.31
N LEU A 165 -22.49 -2.96 -18.36
CA LEU A 165 -21.43 -3.96 -18.44
C LEU A 165 -20.03 -3.30 -18.47
N SER A 166 -19.87 -2.20 -19.21
CA SER A 166 -18.59 -1.48 -19.25
C SER A 166 -18.20 -0.88 -17.89
N ILE A 167 -19.18 -0.47 -17.08
CA ILE A 167 -18.95 -0.01 -15.70
C ILE A 167 -18.44 -1.19 -14.84
N VAL A 168 -19.12 -2.35 -14.91
CA VAL A 168 -18.70 -3.54 -14.17
C VAL A 168 -17.29 -3.97 -14.54
N ILE A 169 -16.94 -3.96 -15.85
CA ILE A 169 -15.59 -4.27 -16.33
C ILE A 169 -14.56 -3.29 -15.73
N LEU A 170 -14.85 -1.99 -15.76
CA LEU A 170 -13.94 -0.99 -15.18
C LEU A 170 -13.76 -1.18 -13.67
N CYS A 171 -14.85 -1.41 -12.94
CA CYS A 171 -14.79 -1.69 -11.50
C CYS A 171 -13.97 -2.95 -11.18
N SER A 172 -14.10 -4.01 -12.00
CA SER A 172 -13.29 -5.24 -11.85
C SER A 172 -11.79 -4.96 -12.04
N GLY A 173 -11.43 -4.10 -13.00
CA GLY A 173 -10.05 -3.66 -13.18
C GLY A 173 -9.51 -2.86 -12.00
N LEU A 174 -10.32 -1.95 -11.44
CA LEU A 174 -9.94 -1.18 -10.26
C LEU A 174 -9.76 -2.08 -9.03
N LEU A 175 -10.62 -3.08 -8.85
CA LEU A 175 -10.48 -4.09 -7.80
C LEU A 175 -9.21 -4.92 -7.98
N LEU A 176 -8.88 -5.32 -9.20
CA LEU A 176 -7.64 -6.04 -9.51
C LEU A 176 -6.42 -5.23 -9.06
N VAL A 177 -6.33 -3.97 -9.49
CA VAL A 177 -5.21 -3.07 -9.18
C VAL A 177 -5.14 -2.75 -7.69
N GLY A 178 -6.27 -2.41 -7.07
CA GLY A 178 -6.35 -2.11 -5.65
C GLY A 178 -5.91 -3.28 -4.79
N SER A 179 -6.32 -4.51 -5.15
CA SER A 179 -5.92 -5.72 -4.44
C SER A 179 -4.42 -6.01 -4.58
N PHE A 180 -3.86 -5.86 -5.78
CA PHE A 180 -2.42 -6.01 -6.02
C PHE A 180 -1.60 -5.02 -5.19
N GLU A 181 -1.94 -3.73 -5.23
CA GLU A 181 -1.22 -2.71 -4.49
C GLU A 181 -1.37 -2.89 -2.97
N TRP A 182 -2.53 -3.34 -2.50
CA TRP A 182 -2.73 -3.62 -1.08
C TRP A 182 -1.86 -4.78 -0.60
N VAL A 183 -1.82 -5.88 -1.33
CA VAL A 183 -0.96 -7.03 -1.00
C VAL A 183 0.50 -6.61 -0.97
N ARG A 184 0.97 -5.87 -1.99
CA ARG A 184 2.33 -5.35 -2.06
C ARG A 184 2.68 -4.45 -0.87
N GLU A 185 1.80 -3.50 -0.55
CA GLU A 185 2.02 -2.55 0.54
C GLU A 185 2.01 -3.23 1.91
N THR A 186 1.12 -4.20 2.10
CA THR A 186 1.02 -4.93 3.36
C THR A 186 2.18 -5.90 3.54
N ALA A 187 2.65 -6.55 2.47
CA ALA A 187 3.81 -7.45 2.50
C ALA A 187 5.13 -6.73 2.86
N ARG A 188 5.21 -5.41 2.65
CA ARG A 188 6.36 -4.58 3.04
C ARG A 188 6.48 -4.40 4.56
N ARG A 189 5.37 -4.46 5.26
CA ARG A 189 5.37 -4.19 6.72
C ARG A 189 6.25 -5.19 7.48
N PRO A 190 6.94 -4.79 8.57
CA PRO A 190 6.83 -3.50 9.29
C PRO A 190 7.78 -2.41 8.78
N TRP A 191 8.31 -2.56 7.59
CA TRP A 191 9.33 -1.68 7.03
C TRP A 191 8.76 -0.50 6.23
N VAL A 192 9.44 0.64 6.27
CA VAL A 192 9.39 1.67 5.23
C VAL A 192 10.41 1.33 4.14
N ALA A 193 11.64 1.01 4.54
CA ALA A 193 12.66 0.45 3.67
C ALA A 193 13.25 -0.78 4.36
N GLU A 194 13.13 -1.94 3.73
CA GLU A 194 13.51 -3.22 4.30
C GLU A 194 14.96 -3.23 4.77
N GLY A 195 15.19 -3.73 5.99
CA GLY A 195 16.51 -3.80 6.61
C GLY A 195 17.13 -2.46 7.00
N TYR A 196 16.45 -1.32 6.73
CA TYR A 196 16.98 0.01 7.04
C TYR A 196 16.12 0.80 7.99
N MET A 197 14.81 0.93 7.71
CA MET A 197 13.90 1.78 8.48
C MET A 197 12.54 1.11 8.69
N TYR A 198 12.08 1.09 9.92
CA TYR A 198 10.75 0.63 10.31
C TYR A 198 9.67 1.67 10.00
N SER A 199 8.42 1.21 9.94
CA SER A 199 7.24 2.04 9.67
C SER A 199 6.97 3.13 10.72
N ASN A 200 7.56 3.00 11.92
CA ASN A 200 7.53 4.02 12.96
C ASN A 200 8.62 5.10 12.80
N GLY A 201 9.39 5.07 11.71
CA GLY A 201 10.45 6.05 11.42
C GLY A 201 11.79 5.75 12.10
N MET A 202 11.90 4.67 12.88
CA MET A 202 13.19 4.25 13.48
C MET A 202 14.03 3.49 12.46
N SER A 203 15.30 3.85 12.35
CA SER A 203 16.27 3.00 11.64
C SER A 203 16.69 1.81 12.52
N VAL A 204 17.18 0.74 11.87
CA VAL A 204 17.73 -0.44 12.57
C VAL A 204 18.83 -0.04 13.55
N ALA A 205 19.68 0.93 13.19
CA ALA A 205 20.74 1.44 14.06
C ALA A 205 20.18 2.20 15.28
N GLN A 206 19.09 2.95 15.11
CA GLN A 206 18.41 3.62 16.21
C GLN A 206 17.73 2.62 17.14
N ASP A 207 17.09 1.59 16.59
CA ASP A 207 16.49 0.51 17.37
C ASP A 207 17.53 -0.23 18.21
N ALA A 208 18.68 -0.59 17.63
CA ALA A 208 19.77 -1.22 18.36
C ALA A 208 20.27 -0.35 19.52
N ARG A 209 20.43 0.97 19.31
CA ARG A 209 20.80 1.90 20.36
C ARG A 209 19.73 2.03 21.44
N ALA A 210 18.45 2.10 21.05
CA ALA A 210 17.35 2.16 22.00
C ALA A 210 17.24 0.91 22.87
N LYS A 211 17.56 -0.27 22.31
CA LYS A 211 17.65 -1.52 23.08
C LYS A 211 18.80 -1.54 24.08
N ALA A 212 19.94 -1.01 23.71
CA ALA A 212 21.14 -1.00 24.57
C ALA A 212 21.06 0.04 25.69
N GLY A 213 20.58 1.24 25.42
CA GLY A 213 20.62 2.38 26.32
C GLY A 213 19.27 3.04 26.65
N GLY A 214 18.15 2.42 26.25
CA GLY A 214 16.82 3.02 26.34
C GLY A 214 16.57 4.06 25.25
N ILE A 215 15.32 4.55 25.18
CA ILE A 215 14.90 5.46 24.09
C ILE A 215 15.64 6.80 24.13
N ALA A 216 16.04 7.25 25.31
CA ALA A 216 16.81 8.48 25.49
C ALA A 216 18.20 8.45 24.82
N SER A 217 18.72 7.26 24.53
CA SER A 217 20.00 7.11 23.80
C SER A 217 19.93 7.46 22.32
N VAL A 218 18.72 7.68 21.78
CA VAL A 218 18.48 8.00 20.37
C VAL A 218 18.31 9.50 20.22
N SER A 219 19.33 10.20 19.78
CA SER A 219 19.43 11.68 19.79
C SER A 219 18.26 12.43 19.15
N GLY A 220 17.65 11.89 18.07
CA GLY A 220 16.47 12.51 17.45
C GLY A 220 15.20 12.40 18.31
N TRP A 221 15.11 11.37 19.13
CA TRP A 221 13.98 11.12 20.01
C TRP A 221 14.10 11.90 21.31
N VAL A 222 15.32 12.14 21.79
CA VAL A 222 15.56 13.03 22.94
C VAL A 222 15.01 14.42 22.65
N ARG A 223 15.33 15.00 21.49
CA ARG A 223 14.77 16.31 21.10
C ARG A 223 13.26 16.34 21.04
N THR A 224 12.63 15.23 20.60
CA THR A 224 11.16 15.12 20.56
C THR A 224 10.59 15.00 21.98
N LEU A 225 11.24 14.26 22.88
CA LEU A 225 10.86 14.19 24.29
C LEU A 225 10.99 15.56 24.95
N ASP A 226 12.12 16.24 24.77
CA ASP A 226 12.33 17.59 25.29
C ASP A 226 11.28 18.58 24.76
N ALA A 227 10.91 18.48 23.50
CA ALA A 227 9.88 19.32 22.90
C ALA A 227 8.47 19.04 23.47
N VAL A 228 8.18 17.80 23.85
CA VAL A 228 6.92 17.41 24.50
C VAL A 228 6.92 17.88 25.95
N GLU A 229 8.02 17.65 26.71
CA GLU A 229 8.13 18.06 28.10
C GLU A 229 8.12 19.60 28.26
N SER A 230 8.73 20.33 27.33
CA SER A 230 8.70 21.80 27.28
C SER A 230 7.37 22.38 26.80
N GLY A 231 6.42 21.52 26.33
CA GLY A 231 5.13 21.93 25.77
C GLY A 231 5.20 22.57 24.39
N SER A 232 6.37 22.59 23.75
CA SER A 232 6.55 23.11 22.38
C SER A 232 5.95 22.18 21.32
N LEU A 233 5.80 20.89 21.63
CA LEU A 233 5.10 19.89 20.82
C LEU A 233 3.87 19.37 21.58
N LYS A 234 2.67 19.73 21.13
CA LYS A 234 1.42 19.23 21.71
C LYS A 234 1.14 17.83 21.16
N LEU A 235 0.91 16.87 22.06
CA LEU A 235 0.38 15.55 21.70
C LEU A 235 -1.15 15.64 21.56
N GLU A 236 -1.71 14.96 20.56
CA GLU A 236 -3.17 14.92 20.34
C GLU A 236 -3.92 14.18 21.47
N ALA A 237 -3.24 13.37 22.28
CA ALA A 237 -3.82 12.71 23.43
C ALA A 237 -3.57 13.53 24.71
N PRO A 238 -4.61 13.80 25.53
CA PRO A 238 -4.42 14.47 26.81
C PRO A 238 -3.50 13.63 27.72
N LEU A 239 -2.47 14.27 28.24
CA LEU A 239 -1.61 13.68 29.25
C LEU A 239 -2.44 13.55 30.55
N ALA A 240 -2.85 12.33 30.87
CA ALA A 240 -3.40 12.06 32.19
C ALA A 240 -2.23 11.98 33.20
N ASP A 241 -2.39 12.58 34.37
CA ASP A 241 -1.36 12.59 35.42
C ASP A 241 -0.81 11.18 35.68
N GLY A 242 0.50 11.04 35.63
CA GLY A 242 1.25 9.80 35.84
C GLY A 242 1.41 8.91 34.62
N LEU A 243 0.91 9.28 33.44
CA LEU A 243 1.03 8.50 32.19
C LEU A 243 1.90 9.16 31.13
N SER A 244 2.62 10.22 31.48
CA SER A 244 3.40 11.01 30.55
C SER A 244 4.36 10.16 29.69
N LYS A 245 5.09 9.23 30.31
CA LYS A 245 6.04 8.36 29.60
C LYS A 245 5.36 7.42 28.61
N GLY A 246 4.28 6.76 29.00
CA GLY A 246 3.55 5.84 28.12
C GLY A 246 2.89 6.54 26.95
N SER A 247 2.32 7.75 27.16
CA SER A 247 1.74 8.56 26.10
C SER A 247 2.78 9.08 25.11
N MET A 248 3.95 9.52 25.61
CA MET A 248 5.07 9.91 24.74
C MET A 248 5.58 8.73 23.90
N LEU A 249 5.75 7.57 24.52
CA LEU A 249 6.17 6.36 23.81
C LEU A 249 5.14 5.95 22.74
N PHE A 250 3.85 6.09 23.03
CA PHE A 250 2.80 5.84 22.04
C PHE A 250 2.89 6.85 20.89
N ALA A 251 3.01 8.12 21.17
CA ALA A 251 3.12 9.17 20.16
C ALA A 251 4.32 8.96 19.23
N LEU A 252 5.47 8.56 19.80
CA LEU A 252 6.71 8.37 19.06
C LEU A 252 6.78 7.07 18.28
N GLN A 253 6.21 5.98 18.84
CA GLN A 253 6.42 4.62 18.29
C GLN A 253 5.17 4.05 17.60
N CYS A 254 3.97 4.45 18.01
CA CYS A 254 2.72 3.85 17.59
C CYS A 254 1.85 4.76 16.73
N ASN A 255 1.84 6.07 17.00
CA ASN A 255 0.93 7.04 16.39
C ASN A 255 1.16 7.23 14.89
N VAL A 256 2.28 6.79 14.36
CA VAL A 256 2.53 6.79 12.89
C VAL A 256 1.54 5.87 12.17
N CYS A 257 1.21 4.71 12.77
CA CYS A 257 0.34 3.70 12.18
C CYS A 257 -1.01 3.55 12.91
N HIS A 258 -1.05 3.83 14.21
CA HIS A 258 -2.20 3.62 15.07
C HIS A 258 -2.76 4.93 15.62
N GLY A 259 -4.09 5.01 15.74
CA GLY A 259 -4.79 6.07 16.45
C GLY A 259 -5.39 5.55 17.75
N LEU A 260 -5.73 6.48 18.63
CA LEU A 260 -6.58 6.25 19.82
C LEU A 260 -8.01 6.72 19.50
N GLY A 261 -8.60 6.17 18.42
CA GLY A 261 -9.79 6.64 17.74
C GLY A 261 -9.47 7.53 16.55
N GLY A 262 -10.46 7.77 15.67
CA GLY A 262 -10.28 8.63 14.50
C GLY A 262 -9.85 7.89 13.22
N PRO A 263 -9.34 8.60 12.20
CA PRO A 263 -9.16 8.05 10.85
C PRO A 263 -7.99 7.07 10.69
N ARG A 264 -7.07 7.01 11.65
CA ARG A 264 -5.99 6.01 11.66
C ARG A 264 -6.51 4.69 12.20
N ILE A 265 -5.75 3.59 12.01
CA ILE A 265 -6.09 2.28 12.55
C ILE A 265 -6.26 2.38 14.07
N ASP A 266 -7.50 2.40 14.55
CA ASP A 266 -7.81 2.53 15.96
C ASP A 266 -7.34 1.27 16.71
N ILE A 267 -6.43 1.44 17.66
CA ILE A 267 -5.88 0.35 18.47
C ILE A 267 -6.79 -0.02 19.66
N ILE A 268 -7.70 0.87 20.08
CA ILE A 268 -8.53 0.69 21.28
C ILE A 268 -9.37 -0.59 21.25
N PRO A 269 -10.08 -0.94 20.16
CA PRO A 269 -10.84 -2.19 20.10
C PRO A 269 -9.97 -3.45 20.25
N ARG A 270 -8.71 -3.38 19.81
CA ARG A 270 -7.74 -4.49 19.97
C ARG A 270 -7.25 -4.59 21.41
N VAL A 271 -6.86 -3.47 22.01
CA VAL A 271 -6.41 -3.39 23.41
C VAL A 271 -7.47 -3.93 24.36
N ARG A 272 -8.74 -3.58 24.18
CA ARG A 272 -9.87 -4.05 25.00
C ARG A 272 -10.09 -5.56 25.00
N ARG A 273 -9.67 -6.24 23.94
CA ARG A 273 -9.81 -7.70 23.79
C ARG A 273 -8.64 -8.47 24.39
N LEU A 274 -7.59 -7.78 24.81
CA LEU A 274 -6.39 -8.39 25.35
C LEU A 274 -6.37 -8.31 26.88
N THR A 275 -5.94 -9.38 27.52
CA THR A 275 -5.51 -9.35 28.93
C THR A 275 -4.20 -8.56 29.02
N ARG A 276 -3.82 -8.14 30.22
CA ARG A 276 -2.51 -7.48 30.46
C ARG A 276 -1.36 -8.32 29.88
N TYR A 277 -1.33 -9.61 30.16
CA TYR A 277 -0.34 -10.53 29.60
C TYR A 277 -0.38 -10.58 28.07
N GLY A 278 -1.57 -10.66 27.48
CA GLY A 278 -1.73 -10.64 26.03
C GLY A 278 -1.25 -9.34 25.40
N LEU A 279 -1.49 -8.20 26.05
CA LEU A 279 -1.01 -6.89 25.60
C LEU A 279 0.54 -6.83 25.65
N GLU A 280 1.15 -7.27 26.75
CA GLU A 280 2.60 -7.32 26.86
C GLU A 280 3.23 -8.27 25.82
N ALA A 281 2.64 -9.43 25.59
CA ALA A 281 3.07 -10.37 24.55
C ALA A 281 3.00 -9.75 23.15
N GLN A 282 1.94 -8.99 22.83
CA GLN A 282 1.82 -8.24 21.57
C GLN A 282 2.90 -7.17 21.46
N LEU A 283 3.16 -6.41 22.52
CA LEU A 283 4.22 -5.40 22.54
C LEU A 283 5.63 -6.01 22.47
N GLN A 284 5.79 -7.29 22.81
CA GLN A 284 7.02 -8.05 22.59
C GLN A 284 7.19 -8.60 21.17
N GLY A 285 6.17 -8.46 20.34
CA GLY A 285 6.15 -9.02 19.00
C GLY A 285 5.82 -10.51 18.93
N GLN A 286 5.53 -11.16 20.06
CA GLN A 286 5.27 -12.60 20.13
C GLN A 286 3.91 -13.02 19.54
N GLY A 287 2.97 -12.10 19.43
CA GLY A 287 1.62 -12.37 18.91
C GLY A 287 1.43 -12.09 17.42
N THR A 288 2.45 -11.61 16.73
CA THR A 288 2.36 -11.28 15.31
C THR A 288 3.19 -12.29 14.50
N ARG A 289 2.54 -13.06 13.64
CA ARG A 289 3.18 -14.04 12.74
C ARG A 289 4.26 -13.45 11.82
N LEU A 290 4.40 -12.11 11.77
CA LEU A 290 5.22 -11.42 10.80
C LEU A 290 6.25 -10.46 11.44
N GLY A 291 6.50 -10.51 12.76
CA GLY A 291 7.39 -9.53 13.39
C GLY A 291 6.93 -8.08 13.18
N TYR A 292 5.63 -7.86 13.15
CA TYR A 292 4.98 -6.61 12.75
C TYR A 292 5.25 -5.42 13.67
N MET A 293 5.58 -5.72 14.91
CA MET A 293 5.88 -4.67 15.87
C MET A 293 7.38 -4.40 15.84
N PRO A 294 7.80 -3.20 15.50
CA PRO A 294 9.17 -2.81 15.74
C PRO A 294 9.46 -2.96 17.24
N PRO A 295 10.68 -3.28 17.61
CA PRO A 295 11.07 -3.38 19.02
C PRO A 295 10.73 -2.08 19.74
N LEU A 296 10.05 -2.19 20.87
CA LEU A 296 9.57 -1.05 21.65
C LEU A 296 10.43 -0.87 22.88
N ALA A 297 10.84 0.36 23.14
CA ALA A 297 11.45 0.74 24.41
C ALA A 297 10.36 0.86 25.47
N ASP A 298 10.68 0.46 26.71
CA ASP A 298 9.83 0.57 27.89
C ASP A 298 8.37 0.10 27.71
N ARG A 299 8.25 -1.18 27.41
CA ARG A 299 6.96 -1.85 27.12
C ARG A 299 5.97 -1.79 28.28
N GLN A 300 6.45 -1.73 29.52
CA GLN A 300 5.58 -1.64 30.69
C GLN A 300 4.84 -0.31 30.73
N ALA A 301 5.54 0.82 30.60
CA ALA A 301 4.92 2.13 30.58
C ALA A 301 3.93 2.28 29.41
N LEU A 302 4.26 1.69 28.24
CA LEU A 302 3.37 1.68 27.08
C LEU A 302 2.13 0.80 27.32
N ALA A 303 2.28 -0.36 27.96
CA ALA A 303 1.17 -1.25 28.29
C ALA A 303 0.23 -0.59 29.30
N ASP A 304 0.77 0.06 30.34
CA ASP A 304 -0.02 0.80 31.34
C ASP A 304 -0.85 1.92 30.69
N TYR A 305 -0.24 2.65 29.78
CA TYR A 305 -0.94 3.71 29.02
C TYR A 305 -2.07 3.14 28.16
N LEU A 306 -1.79 2.11 27.37
CA LEU A 306 -2.78 1.50 26.48
C LEU A 306 -3.96 0.87 27.25
N GLU A 307 -3.69 0.18 28.36
CA GLU A 307 -4.72 -0.41 29.19
C GLU A 307 -5.68 0.66 29.74
N ARG A 308 -5.13 1.76 30.27
CA ARG A 308 -5.96 2.90 30.74
C ARG A 308 -6.76 3.53 29.63
N MET A 309 -6.17 3.77 28.45
CA MET A 309 -6.89 4.31 27.30
C MET A 309 -8.03 3.37 26.84
N GLY A 310 -7.80 2.06 26.91
CA GLY A 310 -8.85 1.06 26.67
C GLY A 310 -10.00 1.13 27.66
N ALA A 311 -9.71 1.34 28.95
CA ALA A 311 -10.71 1.44 30.00
C ALA A 311 -11.50 2.77 29.95
N GLN A 312 -10.82 3.91 29.77
CA GLN A 312 -11.46 5.23 29.74
C GLN A 312 -12.50 5.39 28.65
N ARG A 313 -12.32 4.79 27.46
CA ARG A 313 -13.30 4.86 26.37
C ARG A 313 -14.50 3.93 26.53
N GLN A 314 -14.57 3.09 27.54
CA GLN A 314 -15.79 2.34 27.88
C GLN A 314 -16.86 3.25 28.49
N THR A 315 -16.49 4.39 29.03
CA THR A 315 -17.41 5.36 29.68
C THR A 315 -18.02 6.37 28.72
N ILE A 316 -17.58 6.41 27.45
CA ILE A 316 -18.16 7.30 26.43
C ILE A 316 -19.13 6.45 25.58
N PRO A 317 -20.46 6.75 25.59
CA PRO A 317 -21.43 6.07 24.71
C PRO A 317 -21.04 6.27 23.26
N SER A 318 -21.20 5.22 22.42
CA SER A 318 -21.00 5.33 20.98
C SER A 318 -21.99 6.33 20.39
N PRO A 319 -21.60 7.16 19.38
CA PRO A 319 -22.51 8.08 18.70
C PRO A 319 -23.71 7.40 18.01
N GLU A 320 -23.70 6.09 17.88
CA GLU A 320 -24.78 5.30 17.25
C GLU A 320 -25.91 4.91 18.22
N ALA A 321 -25.86 5.37 19.47
CA ALA A 321 -26.88 5.09 20.48
C ALA A 321 -27.74 6.32 20.86
N GLN A 322 -27.76 7.38 20.01
CA GLN A 322 -28.65 8.54 20.16
C GLN A 322 -29.60 8.67 18.97
#